data_32942615029b7903288f57d8504d2f9a
#
_entry.id   32942615029b7903288f57d8504d2f9a
#
_cell.length_a   1.000
_cell.length_b   1.000
_cell.length_c   1.000
_cell.angle_alpha   90.00
_cell.angle_beta   90.00
_cell.angle_gamma   90.00
#
_symmetry.space_group_name_H-M   'P 1'
#
loop_
_entity.id
_entity.type
_entity.pdbx_description
1 polymer ?
#
loop_
_entity_poly.entity_id
_entity_poly.type
_entity_poly.pdbx_seq_one_letter_code
_entity_poly.pdbx_strand_id
1 'polypeptide(L)'
;MIVRIAAVQYLLRQIHDWSGFENQVRFIMKAAGDYHPQFVVLPEIFTSQLLSFMDTSDVRQAVRNLHDYTRRYQELMLELAAQWNVHLIGGSHPYVHEDGRLLNTAFYFTPTGEIHEQDKIHRTRWEREKWDTDAGDQLRLFETPFGKIAILICYDIEFPELARMVCEAGADILFVPSCTDDRQGFLRVRYCCHARAIENQVFVVHTSTVGNLPVEGLGLHYGQAAIITPSDFPFARDGIAAEGTPNIEQIVVAEVDLADLEGNRIKGTTIPLYDKRKDVYEHPVEVVKVG
;
A
#
# COMPACT_ATOMS: atom_id res chain seq x y z
N MET A 1 20.29 -5.70 8.84
CA MET A 1 19.79 -4.41 9.36
C MET A 1 18.33 -4.58 9.70
N ILE A 2 17.98 -4.34 10.96
CA ILE A 2 16.60 -4.44 11.45
C ILE A 2 15.84 -3.17 11.07
N VAL A 3 14.64 -3.35 10.51
CA VAL A 3 13.71 -2.28 10.11
C VAL A 3 12.38 -2.51 10.81
N ARG A 4 11.98 -1.57 11.66
CA ARG A 4 10.67 -1.60 12.32
C ARG A 4 9.65 -0.85 11.46
N ILE A 5 8.51 -1.49 11.21
CA ILE A 5 7.45 -1.00 10.33
C ILE A 5 6.16 -0.95 11.12
N ALA A 6 5.42 0.14 10.99
CA ALA A 6 4.08 0.32 11.54
C ALA A 6 3.06 0.38 10.39
N ALA A 7 2.28 -0.67 10.24
CA ALA A 7 1.21 -0.77 9.24
C ALA A 7 -0.13 -0.36 9.87
N VAL A 8 -0.74 0.69 9.34
CA VAL A 8 -1.98 1.25 9.87
C VAL A 8 -3.21 0.58 9.27
N GLN A 9 -4.11 0.14 10.12
CA GLN A 9 -5.48 -0.25 9.79
C GLN A 9 -6.38 0.91 10.18
N TYR A 10 -6.79 1.71 9.18
CA TYR A 10 -7.40 3.01 9.40
C TYR A 10 -8.92 2.91 9.39
N LEU A 11 -9.58 3.38 10.45
CA LEU A 11 -11.04 3.41 10.55
C LEU A 11 -11.62 4.61 9.79
N LEU A 12 -12.28 4.35 8.68
CA LEU A 12 -13.13 5.32 8.02
C LEU A 12 -14.43 5.48 8.81
N ARG A 13 -14.66 6.68 9.28
CA ARG A 13 -15.86 7.08 10.02
C ARG A 13 -16.27 8.49 9.61
N GLN A 14 -17.53 8.81 9.82
CA GLN A 14 -18.03 10.14 9.53
C GLN A 14 -17.31 11.19 10.40
N ILE A 15 -16.91 12.27 9.76
CA ILE A 15 -16.33 13.48 10.38
C ILE A 15 -17.10 14.70 9.88
N HIS A 16 -16.94 15.85 10.56
CA HIS A 16 -17.71 17.05 10.24
C HIS A 16 -16.89 18.13 9.54
N ASP A 17 -15.58 18.05 9.61
CA ASP A 17 -14.65 19.03 9.04
C ASP A 17 -13.24 18.46 8.93
N TRP A 18 -12.33 19.24 8.37
CA TRP A 18 -10.90 18.94 8.28
C TRP A 18 -10.27 18.64 9.64
N SER A 19 -10.68 19.36 10.71
CA SER A 19 -10.08 19.16 12.03
C SER A 19 -10.34 17.77 12.56
N GLY A 20 -11.51 17.19 12.25
CA GLY A 20 -11.82 15.79 12.58
C GLY A 20 -10.89 14.80 11.91
N PHE A 21 -10.57 15.01 10.63
CA PHE A 21 -9.59 14.23 9.89
C PHE A 21 -8.18 14.39 10.49
N GLU A 22 -7.72 15.63 10.61
CA GLU A 22 -6.40 15.95 11.14
C GLU A 22 -6.17 15.36 12.53
N ASN A 23 -7.14 15.50 13.44
CA ASN A 23 -7.03 14.96 14.80
C ASN A 23 -6.91 13.44 14.81
N GLN A 24 -7.65 12.72 13.96
CA GLN A 24 -7.53 11.25 13.85
C GLN A 24 -6.17 10.85 13.31
N VAL A 25 -5.70 11.51 12.26
CA VAL A 25 -4.37 11.22 11.68
C VAL A 25 -3.26 11.51 12.70
N ARG A 26 -3.30 12.64 13.40
CA ARG A 26 -2.31 12.98 14.44
C ARG A 26 -2.32 11.97 15.59
N PHE A 27 -3.49 11.49 16.01
CA PHE A 27 -3.62 10.47 17.04
C PHE A 27 -2.97 9.15 16.61
N ILE A 28 -3.28 8.69 15.38
CA ILE A 28 -2.71 7.47 14.80
C ILE A 28 -1.19 7.60 14.66
N MET A 29 -0.71 8.73 14.13
CA MET A 29 0.71 8.96 13.95
C MET A 29 1.47 9.04 15.30
N LYS A 30 0.84 9.61 16.33
CA LYS A 30 1.39 9.57 17.69
C LYS A 30 1.52 8.13 18.19
N ALA A 31 0.43 7.34 18.09
CA ALA A 31 0.43 5.96 18.53
C ALA A 31 1.43 5.09 17.75
N ALA A 32 1.62 5.32 16.44
CA ALA A 32 2.64 4.66 15.65
C ALA A 32 4.05 5.11 16.04
N GLY A 33 4.25 6.42 16.22
CA GLY A 33 5.54 7.03 16.55
C GLY A 33 6.11 6.57 17.90
N ASP A 34 5.25 6.25 18.87
CA ASP A 34 5.66 5.72 20.18
C ASP A 34 6.43 4.39 20.06
N TYR A 35 6.30 3.66 18.95
CA TYR A 35 7.09 2.46 18.65
C TYR A 35 8.43 2.76 17.96
N HIS A 36 8.73 4.01 17.63
CA HIS A 36 9.93 4.44 16.91
C HIS A 36 10.19 3.64 15.61
N PRO A 37 9.22 3.51 14.70
CA PRO A 37 9.41 2.77 13.46
C PRO A 37 10.26 3.56 12.46
N GLN A 38 10.91 2.87 11.52
CA GLN A 38 11.54 3.49 10.37
C GLN A 38 10.50 3.87 9.31
N PHE A 39 9.46 3.02 9.15
CA PHE A 39 8.36 3.29 8.22
C PHE A 39 7.02 3.25 8.93
N VAL A 40 6.16 4.24 8.59
CA VAL A 40 4.73 4.20 8.88
C VAL A 40 3.98 4.15 7.56
N VAL A 41 2.95 3.32 7.46
CA VAL A 41 2.20 3.11 6.22
C VAL A 41 0.71 3.30 6.47
N LEU A 42 0.11 4.29 5.82
CA LEU A 42 -1.33 4.54 5.78
C LEU A 42 -1.96 3.82 4.58
N PRO A 43 -3.27 3.50 4.61
CA PRO A 43 -3.90 2.75 3.52
C PRO A 43 -4.31 3.61 2.32
N GLU A 44 -4.73 2.92 1.25
CA GLU A 44 -5.22 3.54 0.02
C GLU A 44 -6.45 4.42 0.29
N ILE A 45 -6.48 5.59 -0.36
CA ILE A 45 -7.58 6.58 -0.36
C ILE A 45 -8.25 6.80 1.02
N PHE A 46 -7.53 6.66 2.11
CA PHE A 46 -8.08 6.95 3.45
C PHE A 46 -8.56 8.41 3.57
N THR A 47 -8.05 9.30 2.72
CA THR A 47 -8.52 10.69 2.58
C THR A 47 -9.95 10.80 2.05
N SER A 48 -10.54 9.71 1.52
CA SER A 48 -11.98 9.65 1.21
C SER A 48 -12.86 9.95 2.43
N GLN A 49 -12.33 9.84 3.64
CA GLN A 49 -13.01 10.29 4.86
C GLN A 49 -13.49 11.76 4.77
N LEU A 50 -12.77 12.61 4.02
CA LEU A 50 -13.13 14.01 3.80
C LEU A 50 -14.46 14.16 3.06
N LEU A 51 -14.88 13.16 2.29
CA LEU A 51 -16.20 13.14 1.65
C LEU A 51 -17.36 13.17 2.64
N SER A 52 -17.11 12.88 3.94
CA SER A 52 -18.13 12.95 4.99
C SER A 52 -18.82 14.31 5.14
N PHE A 53 -18.15 15.38 4.76
CA PHE A 53 -18.67 16.75 4.87
C PHE A 53 -18.68 17.52 3.53
N MET A 54 -18.41 16.81 2.43
CA MET A 54 -18.47 17.35 1.08
C MET A 54 -19.84 17.02 0.44
N ASP A 55 -20.20 17.76 -0.61
CA ASP A 55 -21.34 17.38 -1.44
C ASP A 55 -20.99 16.13 -2.27
N THR A 56 -21.71 15.05 -2.04
CA THR A 56 -21.52 13.75 -2.71
C THR A 56 -22.68 13.38 -3.61
N SER A 57 -23.53 14.35 -3.99
CA SER A 57 -24.64 14.15 -4.95
C SER A 57 -24.16 13.69 -6.33
N ASP A 58 -22.96 14.13 -6.72
CA ASP A 58 -22.16 13.58 -7.83
C ASP A 58 -20.85 13.04 -7.27
N VAL A 59 -20.77 11.71 -7.11
CA VAL A 59 -19.60 11.04 -6.52
C VAL A 59 -18.33 11.23 -7.37
N ARG A 60 -18.45 11.27 -8.70
CA ARG A 60 -17.32 11.53 -9.61
C ARG A 60 -16.71 12.90 -9.33
N GLN A 61 -17.54 13.91 -9.26
CA GLN A 61 -17.07 15.27 -8.97
C GLN A 61 -16.55 15.38 -7.53
N ALA A 62 -17.21 14.72 -6.57
CA ALA A 62 -16.76 14.72 -5.18
C ALA A 62 -15.36 14.10 -5.02
N VAL A 63 -15.08 12.97 -5.68
CA VAL A 63 -13.75 12.33 -5.69
C VAL A 63 -12.72 13.27 -6.34
N ARG A 64 -13.05 13.92 -7.44
CA ARG A 64 -12.17 14.91 -8.08
C ARG A 64 -11.89 16.11 -7.17
N ASN A 65 -12.88 16.58 -6.43
CA ASN A 65 -12.76 17.71 -5.51
C ASN A 65 -11.91 17.39 -4.26
N LEU A 66 -11.60 16.11 -3.98
CA LEU A 66 -10.62 15.76 -2.94
C LEU A 66 -9.24 16.38 -3.23
N HIS A 67 -8.92 16.64 -4.50
CA HIS A 67 -7.71 17.34 -4.89
C HIS A 67 -7.55 18.71 -4.20
N ASP A 68 -8.64 19.41 -3.89
CA ASP A 68 -8.59 20.72 -3.20
C ASP A 68 -7.94 20.60 -1.80
N TYR A 69 -7.91 19.41 -1.23
CA TYR A 69 -7.27 19.12 0.05
C TYR A 69 -5.82 18.63 -0.08
N THR A 70 -5.30 18.40 -1.30
CA THR A 70 -3.96 17.84 -1.52
C THR A 70 -2.89 18.61 -0.77
N ARG A 71 -2.88 19.94 -0.89
CA ARG A 71 -1.86 20.77 -0.24
C ARG A 71 -1.90 20.63 1.28
N ARG A 72 -3.08 20.71 1.90
CA ARG A 72 -3.25 20.58 3.36
C ARG A 72 -2.87 19.17 3.82
N TYR A 73 -3.21 18.13 3.05
CA TYR A 73 -2.83 16.76 3.30
C TYR A 73 -1.30 16.60 3.25
N GLN A 74 -0.63 17.11 2.22
CA GLN A 74 0.82 17.04 2.08
C GLN A 74 1.55 17.78 3.21
N GLU A 75 1.09 19.00 3.56
CA GLU A 75 1.64 19.77 4.67
C GLU A 75 1.54 19.02 6.01
N LEU A 76 0.37 18.42 6.29
CA LEU A 76 0.16 17.60 7.48
C LEU A 76 1.07 16.37 7.51
N MET A 77 1.19 15.63 6.39
CA MET A 77 2.03 14.42 6.33
C MET A 77 3.51 14.75 6.47
N LEU A 78 4.00 15.83 5.84
CA LEU A 78 5.38 16.29 6.01
C LEU A 78 5.69 16.66 7.47
N GLU A 79 4.80 17.42 8.09
CA GLU A 79 4.94 17.79 9.50
C GLU A 79 5.07 16.53 10.38
N LEU A 80 4.18 15.55 10.17
CA LEU A 80 4.15 14.33 10.96
C LEU A 80 5.36 13.42 10.69
N ALA A 81 5.82 13.31 9.43
CA ALA A 81 7.03 12.58 9.09
C ALA A 81 8.26 13.18 9.79
N ALA A 82 8.39 14.49 9.78
CA ALA A 82 9.47 15.21 10.47
C ALA A 82 9.35 15.09 12.01
N GLN A 83 8.16 15.31 12.56
CA GLN A 83 7.89 15.26 14.00
C GLN A 83 8.29 13.92 14.63
N TRP A 84 7.96 12.81 13.94
CA TRP A 84 8.21 11.46 14.42
C TRP A 84 9.51 10.84 13.88
N ASN A 85 10.21 11.59 13.00
CA ASN A 85 11.43 11.13 12.32
C ASN A 85 11.23 9.78 11.62
N VAL A 86 10.17 9.66 10.81
CA VAL A 86 9.78 8.44 10.11
C VAL A 86 9.68 8.66 8.60
N HIS A 87 9.96 7.63 7.84
CA HIS A 87 9.57 7.54 6.44
C HIS A 87 8.09 7.19 6.37
N LEU A 88 7.25 8.10 5.89
CA LEU A 88 5.81 7.97 5.90
C LEU A 88 5.28 7.68 4.50
N ILE A 89 4.79 6.44 4.30
CA ILE A 89 3.93 6.14 3.15
C ILE A 89 2.54 6.65 3.51
N GLY A 90 2.17 7.82 3.00
CA GLY A 90 0.95 8.55 3.38
C GLY A 90 -0.34 7.94 2.84
N GLY A 91 -0.33 6.64 2.48
CA GLY A 91 -1.43 6.03 1.77
C GLY A 91 -1.54 6.57 0.35
N SER A 92 -2.75 6.61 -0.19
CA SER A 92 -2.98 7.30 -1.46
C SER A 92 -4.11 8.32 -1.38
N HIS A 93 -4.15 9.20 -2.37
CA HIS A 93 -5.08 10.33 -2.45
C HIS A 93 -5.46 10.59 -3.90
N PRO A 94 -6.74 10.90 -4.20
CA PRO A 94 -7.15 11.37 -5.52
C PRO A 94 -6.47 12.70 -5.84
N TYR A 95 -5.59 12.71 -6.83
CA TYR A 95 -4.74 13.84 -7.17
C TYR A 95 -4.92 14.24 -8.64
N VAL A 96 -5.18 15.53 -8.90
CA VAL A 96 -5.23 16.07 -10.26
C VAL A 96 -3.85 16.57 -10.61
N HIS A 97 -3.22 15.91 -11.58
CA HIS A 97 -1.91 16.29 -12.11
C HIS A 97 -2.00 17.55 -12.98
N GLU A 98 -0.85 18.17 -13.27
CA GLU A 98 -0.76 19.39 -14.09
C GLU A 98 -1.37 19.23 -15.49
N ASP A 99 -1.36 18.03 -16.05
CA ASP A 99 -1.98 17.69 -17.34
C ASP A 99 -3.51 17.49 -17.26
N GLY A 100 -4.10 17.64 -16.06
CA GLY A 100 -5.53 17.52 -15.79
C GLY A 100 -6.03 16.11 -15.53
N ARG A 101 -5.17 15.09 -15.60
CA ARG A 101 -5.55 13.70 -15.24
C ARG A 101 -5.82 13.59 -13.75
N LEU A 102 -6.86 12.86 -13.39
CA LEU A 102 -7.16 12.47 -12.01
C LEU A 102 -6.58 11.09 -11.74
N LEU A 103 -5.60 10.99 -10.86
CA LEU A 103 -4.91 9.77 -10.52
C LEU A 103 -5.13 9.39 -9.05
N ASN A 104 -5.08 8.11 -8.74
CA ASN A 104 -4.96 7.60 -7.39
C ASN A 104 -3.47 7.53 -7.07
N THR A 105 -2.95 8.56 -6.37
CA THR A 105 -1.51 8.77 -6.14
C THR A 105 -1.13 8.45 -4.71
N ALA A 106 -0.21 7.53 -4.50
CA ALA A 106 0.44 7.32 -3.22
C ALA A 106 1.59 8.32 -3.05
N PHE A 107 1.61 8.99 -1.89
CA PHE A 107 2.68 9.92 -1.54
C PHE A 107 3.60 9.29 -0.50
N TYR A 108 4.89 9.42 -0.73
CA TYR A 108 5.93 9.04 0.21
C TYR A 108 6.65 10.28 0.73
N PHE A 109 6.59 10.50 2.04
CA PHE A 109 7.17 11.64 2.73
C PHE A 109 8.40 11.20 3.52
N THR A 110 9.52 11.90 3.32
CA THR A 110 10.72 11.68 4.11
C THR A 110 10.74 12.57 5.36
N PRO A 111 11.44 12.17 6.44
CA PRO A 111 11.59 13.02 7.62
C PRO A 111 12.39 14.31 7.33
N THR A 112 13.09 14.37 6.20
CA THR A 112 13.89 15.52 5.74
C THR A 112 13.09 16.50 4.88
N GLY A 113 11.81 16.23 4.60
CA GLY A 113 10.90 17.16 3.93
C GLY A 113 10.72 16.91 2.43
N GLU A 114 11.17 15.77 1.90
CA GLU A 114 10.95 15.40 0.50
C GLU A 114 9.59 14.70 0.32
N ILE A 115 8.96 14.93 -0.83
CA ILE A 115 7.74 14.25 -1.26
C ILE A 115 8.04 13.49 -2.55
N HIS A 116 7.74 12.20 -2.55
CA HIS A 116 7.80 11.37 -3.73
C HIS A 116 6.42 10.79 -4.03
N GLU A 117 6.17 10.40 -5.27
CA GLU A 117 4.87 9.97 -5.76
C GLU A 117 4.96 8.61 -6.46
N GLN A 118 3.93 7.80 -6.31
CA GLN A 118 3.66 6.62 -7.12
C GLN A 118 2.18 6.60 -7.49
N ASP A 119 1.88 6.72 -8.76
CA ASP A 119 0.52 6.61 -9.28
C ASP A 119 0.11 5.15 -9.41
N LYS A 120 -1.15 4.87 -9.14
CA LYS A 120 -1.73 3.55 -9.35
C LYS A 120 -1.72 3.21 -10.84
N ILE A 121 -1.11 2.08 -11.18
CA ILE A 121 -0.95 1.63 -12.57
C ILE A 121 -2.24 0.98 -13.09
N HIS A 122 -2.84 0.09 -12.26
CA HIS A 122 -4.03 -0.65 -12.66
C HIS A 122 -5.26 -0.13 -11.92
N ARG A 123 -6.19 0.38 -12.70
CA ARG A 123 -7.49 0.85 -12.19
C ARG A 123 -8.45 -0.32 -12.05
N THR A 124 -9.14 -0.39 -10.92
CA THR A 124 -10.31 -1.26 -10.77
C THR A 124 -11.42 -0.84 -11.71
N ARG A 125 -12.41 -1.72 -11.90
CA ARG A 125 -13.58 -1.38 -12.70
C ARG A 125 -14.31 -0.15 -12.16
N TRP A 126 -14.43 -0.06 -10.82
CA TRP A 126 -15.08 1.05 -10.14
C TRP A 126 -14.38 2.39 -10.40
N GLU A 127 -13.05 2.43 -10.28
CA GLU A 127 -12.23 3.61 -10.56
C GLU A 127 -12.40 4.11 -11.99
N ARG A 128 -12.50 3.17 -12.98
CA ARG A 128 -12.72 3.53 -14.38
C ARG A 128 -14.13 4.04 -14.68
N GLU A 129 -15.16 3.35 -14.15
CA GLU A 129 -16.55 3.56 -14.57
C GLU A 129 -17.27 4.61 -13.71
N LYS A 130 -16.90 4.74 -12.45
CA LYS A 130 -17.59 5.59 -11.48
C LYS A 130 -16.81 6.84 -11.11
N TRP A 131 -15.53 6.72 -10.84
CA TRP A 131 -14.71 7.87 -10.44
C TRP A 131 -14.02 8.56 -11.62
N ASP A 132 -13.90 7.86 -12.75
CA ASP A 132 -13.26 8.38 -13.97
C ASP A 132 -11.80 8.80 -13.74
N THR A 133 -11.08 7.97 -12.97
CA THR A 133 -9.65 8.19 -12.75
C THR A 133 -8.83 7.74 -13.95
N ASP A 134 -7.63 8.26 -14.08
CA ASP A 134 -6.65 7.84 -15.07
C ASP A 134 -5.70 6.78 -14.50
N ALA A 135 -4.92 6.14 -15.37
CA ALA A 135 -3.90 5.16 -15.00
C ALA A 135 -2.52 5.83 -14.92
N GLY A 136 -1.72 5.45 -13.94
CA GLY A 136 -0.30 5.76 -13.90
C GLY A 136 0.46 5.02 -15.00
N ASP A 137 1.62 5.54 -15.38
CA ASP A 137 2.45 5.02 -16.47
C ASP A 137 3.90 4.73 -16.05
N GLN A 138 4.25 5.02 -14.80
CA GLN A 138 5.60 4.83 -14.27
C GLN A 138 5.58 4.03 -12.98
N LEU A 139 6.46 3.03 -12.91
CA LEU A 139 6.71 2.25 -11.72
C LEU A 139 8.06 2.68 -11.12
N ARG A 140 8.06 3.05 -9.83
CA ARG A 140 9.22 3.61 -9.14
C ARG A 140 9.78 2.67 -8.08
N LEU A 141 11.09 2.65 -7.97
CA LEU A 141 11.84 2.05 -6.87
C LEU A 141 12.55 3.16 -6.12
N PHE A 142 12.35 3.24 -4.81
CA PHE A 142 12.94 4.27 -3.96
C PHE A 142 14.09 3.67 -3.16
N GLU A 143 15.29 4.25 -3.27
CA GLU A 143 16.43 3.90 -2.44
C GLU A 143 16.36 4.68 -1.13
N THR A 144 16.33 3.98 0.00
CA THR A 144 16.25 4.57 1.33
C THR A 144 17.41 4.08 2.20
N PRO A 145 17.70 4.75 3.34
CA PRO A 145 18.65 4.22 4.31
C PRO A 145 18.30 2.84 4.88
N PHE A 146 17.06 2.39 4.69
CA PHE A 146 16.47 1.18 5.25
C PHE A 146 16.09 0.14 4.19
N GLY A 147 16.80 0.15 3.04
CA GLY A 147 16.56 -0.75 1.92
C GLY A 147 15.82 -0.09 0.76
N LYS A 148 15.69 -0.83 -0.34
CA LYS A 148 14.95 -0.40 -1.52
C LYS A 148 13.49 -0.75 -1.38
N ILE A 149 12.62 0.22 -1.59
CA ILE A 149 11.18 0.07 -1.41
C ILE A 149 10.41 0.38 -2.70
N ALA A 150 9.27 -0.28 -2.89
CA ALA A 150 8.31 0.08 -3.92
C ALA A 150 6.90 0.15 -3.32
N ILE A 151 6.03 0.94 -3.95
CA ILE A 151 4.64 1.10 -3.56
C ILE A 151 3.77 0.53 -4.67
N LEU A 152 2.96 -0.49 -4.36
CA LEU A 152 1.99 -1.10 -5.25
C LEU A 152 0.60 -0.94 -4.66
N ILE A 153 -0.21 -0.07 -5.26
CA ILE A 153 -1.48 0.36 -4.64
C ILE A 153 -2.56 -0.71 -4.88
N CYS A 154 -2.96 -1.41 -3.82
CA CYS A 154 -4.14 -2.31 -3.77
C CYS A 154 -4.17 -3.30 -4.96
N TYR A 155 -4.97 -2.99 -5.99
CA TYR A 155 -5.13 -3.82 -7.18
C TYR A 155 -3.82 -4.07 -7.95
N ASP A 156 -2.82 -3.18 -7.86
CA ASP A 156 -1.52 -3.36 -8.51
C ASP A 156 -0.80 -4.63 -8.03
N ILE A 157 -0.99 -5.04 -6.77
CA ILE A 157 -0.36 -6.26 -6.25
C ILE A 157 -0.94 -7.55 -6.86
N GLU A 158 -2.14 -7.48 -7.45
CA GLU A 158 -2.75 -8.63 -8.13
C GLU A 158 -2.03 -8.95 -9.47
N PHE A 159 -1.22 -8.03 -9.99
CA PHE A 159 -0.43 -8.20 -11.22
C PHE A 159 1.00 -8.62 -10.87
N PRO A 160 1.38 -9.89 -11.11
CA PRO A 160 2.70 -10.41 -10.74
C PRO A 160 3.84 -9.67 -11.46
N GLU A 161 3.58 -9.13 -12.64
CA GLU A 161 4.57 -8.43 -13.46
C GLU A 161 5.15 -7.21 -12.73
N LEU A 162 4.31 -6.37 -12.11
CA LEU A 162 4.78 -5.16 -11.41
C LEU A 162 5.70 -5.52 -10.24
N ALA A 163 5.26 -6.47 -9.39
CA ALA A 163 6.07 -6.92 -8.27
C ALA A 163 7.41 -7.53 -8.76
N ARG A 164 7.34 -8.33 -9.83
CA ARG A 164 8.54 -8.93 -10.42
C ARG A 164 9.53 -7.88 -10.92
N MET A 165 9.06 -6.85 -11.62
CA MET A 165 9.89 -5.77 -12.15
C MET A 165 10.66 -5.04 -11.02
N VAL A 166 9.97 -4.63 -9.96
CA VAL A 166 10.66 -3.92 -8.84
C VAL A 166 11.57 -4.84 -8.05
N CYS A 167 11.23 -6.13 -7.89
CA CYS A 167 12.08 -7.09 -7.19
C CYS A 167 13.33 -7.45 -8.01
N GLU A 168 13.22 -7.55 -9.34
CA GLU A 168 14.39 -7.71 -10.22
C GLU A 168 15.29 -6.47 -10.21
N ALA A 169 14.73 -5.28 -9.98
CA ALA A 169 15.47 -4.05 -9.76
C ALA A 169 16.05 -3.93 -8.33
N GLY A 170 15.74 -4.90 -7.44
CA GLY A 170 16.33 -5.03 -6.11
C GLY A 170 15.47 -4.53 -4.96
N ALA A 171 14.15 -4.48 -5.10
CA ALA A 171 13.26 -4.15 -3.98
C ALA A 171 13.43 -5.13 -2.80
N ASP A 172 13.45 -4.59 -1.59
CA ASP A 172 13.48 -5.34 -0.33
C ASP A 172 12.13 -5.37 0.37
N ILE A 173 11.36 -4.29 0.20
CA ILE A 173 10.04 -4.13 0.84
C ILE A 173 9.05 -3.58 -0.19
N LEU A 174 7.89 -4.22 -0.30
CA LEU A 174 6.74 -3.74 -1.06
C LEU A 174 5.70 -3.18 -0.08
N PHE A 175 5.34 -1.92 -0.22
CA PHE A 175 4.23 -1.31 0.51
C PHE A 175 2.96 -1.39 -0.33
N VAL A 176 1.89 -1.93 0.26
CA VAL A 176 0.62 -2.18 -0.41
C VAL A 176 -0.51 -1.49 0.34
N PRO A 177 -0.64 -0.16 0.20
CA PRO A 177 -1.79 0.55 0.71
C PRO A 177 -3.05 0.07 -0.02
N SER A 178 -4.10 -0.35 0.72
CA SER A 178 -5.29 -0.97 0.15
C SER A 178 -6.58 -0.42 0.73
N CYS A 179 -7.62 -0.47 -0.12
CA CYS A 179 -9.00 -0.13 0.22
C CYS A 179 -9.91 -1.16 -0.47
N THR A 180 -10.54 -2.02 0.30
CA THR A 180 -11.41 -3.09 -0.21
C THR A 180 -12.76 -3.05 0.51
N ASP A 181 -13.83 -3.26 -0.24
CA ASP A 181 -15.22 -3.13 0.20
C ASP A 181 -15.76 -4.37 0.90
N ASP A 182 -15.25 -5.55 0.56
CA ASP A 182 -15.70 -6.80 1.14
C ASP A 182 -14.55 -7.78 1.45
N ARG A 183 -14.90 -8.86 2.14
CA ARG A 183 -13.94 -9.92 2.49
C ARG A 183 -13.34 -10.61 1.25
N GLN A 184 -14.09 -10.73 0.16
CA GLN A 184 -13.60 -11.38 -1.05
C GLN A 184 -12.56 -10.52 -1.75
N GLY A 185 -12.82 -9.22 -1.90
CA GLY A 185 -11.85 -8.25 -2.45
C GLY A 185 -10.59 -8.21 -1.60
N PHE A 186 -10.74 -8.10 -0.28
CA PHE A 186 -9.63 -8.14 0.66
C PHE A 186 -8.77 -9.42 0.49
N LEU A 187 -9.39 -10.60 0.42
CA LEU A 187 -8.66 -11.86 0.31
C LEU A 187 -7.90 -12.00 -1.02
N ARG A 188 -8.43 -11.46 -2.13
CA ARG A 188 -7.67 -11.42 -3.40
C ARG A 188 -6.35 -10.66 -3.22
N VAL A 189 -6.41 -9.43 -2.69
CA VAL A 189 -5.23 -8.62 -2.42
C VAL A 189 -4.30 -9.32 -1.43
N ARG A 190 -4.83 -9.86 -0.32
CA ARG A 190 -4.05 -10.55 0.72
C ARG A 190 -3.31 -11.77 0.17
N TYR A 191 -3.97 -12.62 -0.60
CA TYR A 191 -3.33 -13.80 -1.18
C TYR A 191 -2.26 -13.43 -2.20
N CYS A 192 -2.49 -12.36 -2.98
CA CYS A 192 -1.47 -11.83 -3.87
C CYS A 192 -0.28 -11.26 -3.10
N CYS A 193 -0.47 -10.58 -1.97
CA CYS A 193 0.62 -10.13 -1.10
C CYS A 193 1.50 -11.32 -0.65
N HIS A 194 0.89 -12.42 -0.18
CA HIS A 194 1.64 -13.62 0.17
C HIS A 194 2.37 -14.23 -1.03
N ALA A 195 1.70 -14.33 -2.19
CA ALA A 195 2.34 -14.84 -3.40
C ALA A 195 3.57 -14.01 -3.78
N ARG A 196 3.49 -12.66 -3.74
CA ARG A 196 4.61 -11.78 -4.07
C ARG A 196 5.75 -11.92 -3.07
N ALA A 197 5.45 -12.05 -1.77
CA ALA A 197 6.47 -12.26 -0.75
C ALA A 197 7.25 -13.57 -0.99
N ILE A 198 6.55 -14.65 -1.34
CA ILE A 198 7.13 -15.98 -1.57
C ILE A 198 7.92 -16.01 -2.88
N GLU A 199 7.30 -15.66 -4.00
CA GLU A 199 7.88 -15.83 -5.34
C GLU A 199 9.01 -14.84 -5.67
N ASN A 200 9.10 -13.72 -4.93
CA ASN A 200 10.14 -12.70 -5.11
C ASN A 200 11.09 -12.62 -3.92
N GLN A 201 10.87 -13.37 -2.85
CA GLN A 201 11.67 -13.31 -1.62
C GLN A 201 11.83 -11.85 -1.17
N VAL A 202 10.72 -11.22 -0.81
CA VAL A 202 10.60 -9.81 -0.46
C VAL A 202 9.64 -9.66 0.72
N PHE A 203 9.83 -8.64 1.55
CA PHE A 203 8.83 -8.27 2.56
C PHE A 203 7.66 -7.53 1.91
N VAL A 204 6.45 -7.81 2.36
CA VAL A 204 5.24 -7.12 1.89
C VAL A 204 4.48 -6.55 3.07
N VAL A 205 4.20 -5.25 3.04
CA VAL A 205 3.43 -4.55 4.08
C VAL A 205 2.08 -4.18 3.51
N HIS A 206 1.05 -4.89 3.93
CA HIS A 206 -0.33 -4.68 3.51
C HIS A 206 -1.08 -3.87 4.55
N THR A 207 -1.58 -2.70 4.19
CA THR A 207 -2.45 -1.87 5.03
C THR A 207 -3.86 -1.81 4.47
N SER A 208 -4.84 -1.47 5.30
CA SER A 208 -6.23 -1.46 4.87
C SER A 208 -7.04 -0.35 5.54
N THR A 209 -7.98 0.22 4.80
CA THR A 209 -9.11 0.92 5.38
C THR A 209 -10.12 -0.07 5.96
N VAL A 210 -10.79 0.32 7.04
CA VAL A 210 -11.89 -0.42 7.69
C VAL A 210 -13.02 0.54 8.06
N GLY A 211 -14.18 0.03 8.43
CA GLY A 211 -15.33 0.86 8.82
C GLY A 211 -16.26 1.18 7.66
N ASN A 212 -16.96 2.31 7.74
CA ASN A 212 -17.91 2.71 6.71
C ASN A 212 -18.07 4.22 6.61
N LEU A 213 -18.44 4.68 5.41
CA LEU A 213 -18.87 6.05 5.14
C LEU A 213 -20.22 6.01 4.42
N PRO A 214 -21.14 6.95 4.69
CA PRO A 214 -22.43 7.04 3.98
C PRO A 214 -22.25 7.69 2.60
N VAL A 215 -21.32 7.18 1.80
CA VAL A 215 -20.99 7.67 0.45
C VAL A 215 -21.11 6.52 -0.53
N GLU A 216 -21.82 6.71 -1.64
CA GLU A 216 -21.98 5.68 -2.66
C GLU A 216 -20.61 5.23 -3.20
N GLY A 217 -20.39 3.91 -3.24
CA GLY A 217 -19.15 3.31 -3.71
C GLY A 217 -17.97 3.37 -2.75
N LEU A 218 -18.16 3.95 -1.56
CA LEU A 218 -17.19 3.98 -0.46
C LEU A 218 -17.86 3.59 0.87
N GLY A 219 -19.00 2.89 0.79
CA GLY A 219 -19.86 2.65 1.94
C GLY A 219 -19.32 1.65 2.95
N LEU A 220 -18.67 0.60 2.50
CA LEU A 220 -18.14 -0.47 3.35
C LEU A 220 -16.65 -0.66 3.10
N HIS A 221 -15.93 -0.97 4.18
CA HIS A 221 -14.50 -1.26 4.11
C HIS A 221 -14.20 -2.47 4.97
N TYR A 222 -13.63 -3.51 4.34
CA TYR A 222 -13.17 -4.71 5.02
C TYR A 222 -11.65 -4.80 4.91
N GLY A 223 -10.96 -4.97 6.03
CA GLY A 223 -9.52 -5.02 6.02
C GLY A 223 -8.88 -5.66 7.24
N GLN A 224 -7.62 -6.02 7.07
CA GLN A 224 -6.73 -6.55 8.10
C GLN A 224 -5.30 -6.24 7.67
N ALA A 225 -4.62 -5.34 8.37
CA ALA A 225 -3.23 -5.03 8.07
C ALA A 225 -2.31 -6.21 8.42
N ALA A 226 -1.22 -6.37 7.65
CA ALA A 226 -0.19 -7.36 7.96
C ALA A 226 1.18 -6.96 7.42
N ILE A 227 2.21 -7.48 8.08
CA ILE A 227 3.59 -7.48 7.64
C ILE A 227 3.95 -8.92 7.30
N ILE A 228 4.21 -9.17 6.00
CA ILE A 228 4.32 -10.49 5.41
C ILE A 228 5.78 -10.73 5.00
N THR A 229 6.26 -11.93 5.24
CA THR A 229 7.61 -12.39 4.93
C THR A 229 7.55 -13.51 3.89
N PRO A 230 8.68 -13.88 3.26
CA PRO A 230 8.77 -15.15 2.58
C PRO A 230 8.39 -16.31 3.52
N SER A 231 7.67 -17.32 2.99
CA SER A 231 7.33 -18.53 3.77
C SER A 231 8.46 -19.56 3.67
N ASP A 232 9.61 -19.19 4.20
CA ASP A 232 10.84 -20.00 4.20
C ASP A 232 11.72 -19.63 5.41
N PHE A 233 12.73 -20.46 5.72
CA PHE A 233 13.67 -20.14 6.79
C PHE A 233 14.51 -18.88 6.45
N PRO A 234 14.75 -17.93 7.40
CA PRO A 234 14.49 -18.06 8.86
C PRO A 234 13.13 -17.50 9.33
N PHE A 235 12.23 -17.14 8.44
CA PHE A 235 10.97 -16.47 8.75
C PHE A 235 9.92 -17.40 9.39
N ALA A 236 8.82 -16.80 9.86
CA ALA A 236 7.67 -17.55 10.36
C ALA A 236 7.13 -18.51 9.28
N ARG A 237 6.68 -19.69 9.71
CA ARG A 237 6.26 -20.76 8.78
C ARG A 237 5.06 -20.41 7.92
N ASP A 238 4.19 -19.53 8.42
CA ASP A 238 3.02 -19.00 7.71
C ASP A 238 3.35 -17.76 6.88
N GLY A 239 4.59 -17.27 6.95
CA GLY A 239 5.01 -16.06 6.23
C GLY A 239 4.41 -14.78 6.80
N ILE A 240 4.04 -14.74 8.10
CA ILE A 240 3.45 -13.57 8.75
C ILE A 240 4.34 -13.12 9.90
N ALA A 241 4.96 -11.92 9.80
CA ALA A 241 5.69 -11.33 10.90
C ALA A 241 4.73 -10.73 11.95
N ALA A 242 3.69 -10.06 11.50
CA ALA A 242 2.57 -9.60 12.33
C ALA A 242 1.32 -9.36 11.48
N GLU A 243 0.16 -9.56 12.07
CA GLU A 243 -1.13 -9.19 11.46
C GLU A 243 -2.10 -8.65 12.51
N GLY A 244 -3.04 -7.85 12.03
CA GLY A 244 -4.07 -7.25 12.88
C GLY A 244 -5.31 -8.13 13.04
N THR A 245 -6.25 -7.63 13.83
CA THR A 245 -7.61 -8.19 13.90
C THR A 245 -8.46 -7.57 12.80
N PRO A 246 -9.25 -8.35 12.05
CA PRO A 246 -10.09 -7.80 10.98
C PRO A 246 -11.04 -6.71 11.46
N ASN A 247 -11.19 -5.65 10.67
CA ASN A 247 -12.23 -4.62 10.77
C ASN A 247 -12.22 -3.76 12.05
N ILE A 248 -11.09 -3.65 12.75
CA ILE A 248 -10.92 -2.70 13.85
C ILE A 248 -9.77 -1.73 13.57
N GLU A 249 -9.84 -0.51 14.11
CA GLU A 249 -8.73 0.45 14.01
C GLU A 249 -7.56 -0.03 14.88
N GLN A 250 -6.40 -0.18 14.27
CA GLN A 250 -5.17 -0.58 14.99
C GLN A 250 -3.92 -0.29 14.19
N ILE A 251 -2.79 -0.37 14.87
CA ILE A 251 -1.46 -0.28 14.28
C ILE A 251 -0.79 -1.64 14.49
N VAL A 252 -0.36 -2.26 13.39
CA VAL A 252 0.37 -3.53 13.37
C VAL A 252 1.85 -3.22 13.24
N VAL A 253 2.64 -3.65 14.22
CA VAL A 253 4.09 -3.35 14.26
C VAL A 253 4.88 -4.64 14.24
N ALA A 254 5.90 -4.69 13.37
CA ALA A 254 6.91 -5.74 13.38
C ALA A 254 8.28 -5.20 13.04
N GLU A 255 9.30 -5.94 13.42
CA GLU A 255 10.67 -5.80 12.96
C GLU A 255 10.95 -6.86 11.89
N VAL A 256 11.58 -6.43 10.79
CA VAL A 256 12.07 -7.31 9.74
C VAL A 256 13.58 -7.10 9.58
N ASP A 257 14.34 -8.17 9.39
CA ASP A 257 15.79 -8.05 9.18
C ASP A 257 16.14 -8.24 7.70
N LEU A 258 16.68 -7.18 7.09
CA LEU A 258 17.15 -7.23 5.70
C LEU A 258 18.33 -8.21 5.52
N ALA A 259 19.10 -8.49 6.57
CA ALA A 259 20.17 -9.50 6.49
C ALA A 259 19.59 -10.92 6.39
N ASP A 260 18.47 -11.18 7.09
CA ASP A 260 17.74 -12.45 6.96
C ASP A 260 17.14 -12.59 5.56
N LEU A 261 16.63 -11.52 4.98
CA LEU A 261 16.11 -11.51 3.62
C LEU A 261 17.21 -11.80 2.60
N GLU A 262 18.36 -11.15 2.71
CA GLU A 262 19.52 -11.41 1.86
C GLU A 262 19.99 -12.85 2.03
N GLY A 263 20.09 -13.33 3.27
CA GLY A 263 20.43 -14.72 3.58
C GLY A 263 19.46 -15.73 2.94
N ASN A 264 18.16 -15.45 2.99
CA ASN A 264 17.12 -16.28 2.38
C ASN A 264 17.25 -16.30 0.86
N ARG A 265 17.53 -15.16 0.21
CA ARG A 265 17.76 -15.08 -1.23
C ARG A 265 18.95 -15.92 -1.71
N ILE A 266 19.92 -16.19 -0.83
CA ILE A 266 21.16 -16.94 -1.17
C ILE A 266 21.04 -18.41 -0.74
N LYS A 267 20.44 -18.69 0.43
CA LYS A 267 20.48 -19.98 1.12
C LYS A 267 19.11 -20.52 1.50
N GLY A 268 18.03 -19.91 1.03
CA GLY A 268 16.67 -20.39 1.26
C GLY A 268 16.47 -21.83 0.76
N THR A 269 15.47 -22.52 1.28
CA THR A 269 15.12 -23.87 0.84
C THR A 269 14.63 -23.88 -0.60
N THR A 270 14.05 -22.78 -1.05
CA THR A 270 13.70 -22.47 -2.43
C THR A 270 14.00 -20.99 -2.71
N ILE A 271 14.52 -20.72 -3.89
CA ILE A 271 14.90 -19.34 -4.31
C ILE A 271 14.20 -18.96 -5.62
N PRO A 272 12.85 -18.86 -5.64
CA PRO A 272 12.06 -18.75 -6.87
C PRO A 272 12.45 -17.56 -7.75
N LEU A 273 12.87 -16.45 -7.15
CA LEU A 273 13.33 -15.27 -7.90
C LEU A 273 14.53 -15.57 -8.79
N TYR A 274 15.42 -16.46 -8.35
CA TYR A 274 16.67 -16.80 -9.04
C TYR A 274 16.57 -18.08 -9.87
N ASP A 275 15.71 -19.04 -9.48
CA ASP A 275 15.53 -20.32 -10.15
C ASP A 275 14.66 -20.22 -11.43
N LYS A 276 14.26 -19.00 -11.80
CA LYS A 276 13.43 -18.78 -13.00
C LYS A 276 14.08 -19.32 -14.26
N ARG A 277 13.31 -20.07 -15.03
CA ARG A 277 13.68 -20.59 -16.35
C ARG A 277 13.32 -19.60 -17.44
N LYS A 278 14.09 -18.47 -17.52
CA LYS A 278 13.86 -17.40 -18.52
C LYS A 278 13.85 -17.96 -19.94
N ASP A 279 14.68 -18.93 -20.21
CA ASP A 279 14.75 -19.65 -21.49
C ASP A 279 13.41 -20.32 -21.88
N VAL A 280 12.63 -20.80 -20.91
CA VAL A 280 11.30 -21.41 -21.14
C VAL A 280 10.21 -20.35 -21.32
N TYR A 281 10.32 -19.23 -20.60
CA TYR A 281 9.26 -18.20 -20.58
C TYR A 281 9.18 -17.41 -21.90
N GLU A 282 10.21 -17.47 -22.73
CA GLU A 282 10.25 -16.85 -24.07
C GLU A 282 9.56 -17.71 -25.14
N HIS A 283 9.23 -18.97 -24.83
CA HIS A 283 8.57 -19.87 -25.76
C HIS A 283 7.05 -19.73 -25.70
N PRO A 284 6.36 -19.84 -26.84
CA PRO A 284 4.91 -19.90 -26.84
C PRO A 284 4.40 -21.19 -26.17
N VAL A 285 3.25 -21.09 -25.52
CA VAL A 285 2.59 -22.28 -24.94
C VAL A 285 2.08 -23.19 -26.06
N GLU A 286 2.47 -24.47 -26.05
CA GLU A 286 1.96 -25.48 -26.96
C GLU A 286 0.55 -25.89 -26.53
N VAL A 287 -0.42 -25.77 -27.44
CA VAL A 287 -1.80 -26.23 -27.22
C VAL A 287 -1.98 -27.64 -27.80
N VAL A 288 -2.01 -28.66 -26.96
CA VAL A 288 -2.26 -30.04 -27.35
C VAL A 288 -3.76 -30.31 -27.30
N LYS A 289 -4.34 -30.71 -28.44
CA LYS A 289 -5.73 -31.16 -28.48
C LYS A 289 -5.75 -32.65 -28.08
N VAL A 290 -6.48 -32.94 -27.01
CA VAL A 290 -6.74 -34.30 -26.56
C VAL A 290 -8.15 -34.69 -27.05
N GLY A 291 -8.24 -35.76 -27.83
CA GLY A 291 -9.50 -36.26 -28.39
C GLY A 291 -10.40 -36.95 -27.35
#